data_ea0b9123a6cd15f78c2dfcf8169db8c8
#
_entry.id   ea0b9123a6cd15f78c2dfcf8169db8c8
#
_cell.length_a   1.000
_cell.length_b   1.000
_cell.length_c   1.000
_cell.angle_alpha   90.00
_cell.angle_beta   90.00
_cell.angle_gamma   90.00
#
_symmetry.space_group_name_H-M   'P 1'
#
loop_
_entity.id
_entity.type
_entity.pdbx_description
1 polymer ?
#
loop_
_entity_poly.entity_id
_entity_poly.type
_entity_poly.pdbx_seq_one_letter_code
_entity_poly.pdbx_strand_id
1 'polypeptide(L)'
;MRMLLARRNGLISTLCGAVLLGVHVVSAQTVAGRVVAKSDGAAVGGAIVALLDSSGHVVTIKLADDGGSFLLSALRGGGHSLRVERVGFRSLTTSLFLVRQGDTINVPITLASEGVSLRAVRISADRRCVVRPKEGLATAQLWEEARKALSSTSLTQLAQAAARARRDSHRFGVRLRKFSRDLEPLTLASLHDEQVELEGEVITPFVSADPEVLARDGYVAGNIDSGSTFFAPDADILLSDRFLDAHCFRLQAPERGRQDDLIGLAFEPTDLTSDGRHVEIRGVLWLDRATAELRYMDYGYVNLPFDATQRHVGGLVEFRPLPDGRWIVWRWYIRTPLLERRRVLGEPYAPGKTQIQIMRIREQGAEVLEVMPAGTRRAGKASLRGTVLDSLRGAPMAGVRVFLSGTSFAAVTAPDGSYSIDAVPPGKYAASILSPRLDSLLLDSPSRELTLSGGEEKLMDFGLPSLRTFSGQLCAAPMTGDTLAVVFGVARDTGGAAARGVTIRAEWNEILRAGTDVVRVRPITDETMTSETGRFALCGLPAETPITIRVRRGRATVAGLQVHVRPGEARRVDFTLRAR
;
A
#
# COMPACT_ATOMS: atom_id res chain seq x y z
N MET A 1 13.66 35.14 -76.31
CA MET A 1 12.69 35.44 -77.39
C MET A 1 11.30 35.47 -76.71
N ARG A 2 10.86 36.65 -76.38
CA ARG A 2 9.61 37.31 -76.83
C ARG A 2 8.44 36.31 -76.91
N MET A 3 7.24 36.43 -76.30
CA MET A 3 6.31 37.53 -76.20
C MET A 3 5.12 37.06 -75.33
N LEU A 4 4.62 37.84 -74.42
CA LEU A 4 3.44 38.68 -74.41
C LEU A 4 2.10 38.03 -73.98
N LEU A 5 1.62 38.52 -72.87
CA LEU A 5 0.32 39.12 -72.54
C LEU A 5 -1.01 38.36 -72.88
N ALA A 6 -1.77 38.17 -71.79
CA ALA A 6 -3.11 38.80 -71.72
C ALA A 6 -3.73 38.64 -70.29
N ARG A 7 -4.15 39.77 -69.76
CA ARG A 7 -5.00 39.94 -68.55
C ARG A 7 -6.42 39.40 -68.83
N ARG A 8 -7.00 38.80 -67.79
CA ARG A 8 -8.48 38.87 -67.67
C ARG A 8 -8.85 38.87 -66.18
N ASN A 9 -9.38 40.01 -65.73
CA ASN A 9 -10.01 40.25 -64.45
C ASN A 9 -11.27 39.38 -64.34
N GLY A 10 -11.36 38.61 -63.24
CA GLY A 10 -12.59 38.00 -62.79
C GLY A 10 -12.75 38.27 -61.29
N LEU A 11 -13.65 39.19 -60.97
CA LEU A 11 -14.12 39.41 -59.60
C LEU A 11 -14.80 38.11 -59.09
N ILE A 12 -14.22 37.49 -58.09
CA ILE A 12 -14.94 36.50 -57.27
C ILE A 12 -15.19 37.16 -55.93
N SER A 13 -16.45 37.51 -55.72
CA SER A 13 -17.01 38.03 -54.48
C SER A 13 -16.96 36.89 -53.43
N THR A 14 -16.01 36.97 -52.47
CA THR A 14 -15.95 36.02 -51.35
C THR A 14 -16.95 36.47 -50.30
N LEU A 15 -18.08 35.80 -50.23
CA LEU A 15 -19.06 35.89 -49.14
C LEU A 15 -18.40 35.27 -47.90
N CYS A 16 -17.90 36.12 -47.03
CA CYS A 16 -17.42 35.71 -45.70
C CYS A 16 -18.66 35.46 -44.81
N GLY A 17 -19.17 34.24 -44.81
CA GLY A 17 -20.18 33.79 -43.86
C GLY A 17 -19.54 33.69 -42.47
N ALA A 18 -19.76 34.71 -41.62
CA ALA A 18 -19.44 34.65 -40.21
C ALA A 18 -20.35 33.62 -39.54
N VAL A 19 -19.84 32.39 -39.35
CA VAL A 19 -20.43 31.41 -38.43
C VAL A 19 -20.18 31.91 -37.04
N LEU A 20 -21.15 32.62 -36.47
CA LEU A 20 -21.25 32.91 -35.05
C LEU A 20 -21.45 31.57 -34.33
N LEU A 21 -20.34 30.93 -33.95
CA LEU A 21 -20.33 29.90 -32.91
C LEU A 21 -20.84 30.56 -31.63
N GLY A 22 -22.12 30.43 -31.38
CA GLY A 22 -22.73 30.80 -30.10
C GLY A 22 -22.05 30.00 -29.01
N VAL A 23 -21.15 30.62 -28.29
CA VAL A 23 -20.66 30.09 -27.02
C VAL A 23 -21.86 30.08 -26.08
N HIS A 24 -22.55 28.93 -26.03
CA HIS A 24 -23.54 28.69 -24.98
C HIS A 24 -22.77 28.73 -23.65
N VAL A 25 -22.78 29.90 -23.00
CA VAL A 25 -22.41 30.02 -21.59
C VAL A 25 -23.40 29.13 -20.85
N VAL A 26 -22.95 27.94 -20.45
CA VAL A 26 -23.70 27.05 -19.57
C VAL A 26 -23.73 27.79 -18.22
N SER A 27 -24.79 28.58 -17.99
CA SER A 27 -25.04 29.17 -16.69
C SER A 27 -25.33 28.03 -15.72
N ALA A 28 -24.36 27.72 -14.88
CA ALA A 28 -24.54 26.73 -13.83
C ALA A 28 -25.53 27.27 -12.80
N GLN A 29 -26.62 26.54 -12.56
CA GLN A 29 -27.54 26.81 -11.47
C GLN A 29 -26.85 26.50 -10.15
N THR A 30 -26.96 27.38 -9.18
CA THR A 30 -26.25 27.28 -7.91
C THR A 30 -27.21 27.29 -6.74
N VAL A 31 -27.02 26.36 -5.80
CA VAL A 31 -27.68 26.34 -4.50
C VAL A 31 -26.65 26.61 -3.44
N ALA A 32 -26.79 27.76 -2.78
CA ALA A 32 -25.93 28.20 -1.69
C ALA A 32 -26.70 28.17 -0.37
N GLY A 33 -26.01 28.19 0.74
CA GLY A 33 -26.62 28.33 2.04
C GLY A 33 -25.64 28.22 3.18
N ARG A 34 -26.18 28.25 4.40
CA ARG A 34 -25.40 28.08 5.61
C ARG A 34 -26.12 27.14 6.57
N VAL A 35 -25.37 26.22 7.15
CA VAL A 35 -25.86 25.27 8.17
C VAL A 35 -25.52 25.83 9.55
N VAL A 36 -26.53 25.97 10.39
CA VAL A 36 -26.40 26.43 11.79
C VAL A 36 -27.10 25.48 12.76
N ALA A 37 -26.62 25.42 13.98
CA ALA A 37 -27.27 24.66 15.06
C ALA A 37 -28.50 25.41 15.60
N LYS A 38 -29.58 24.68 15.87
CA LYS A 38 -30.81 25.24 16.40
C LYS A 38 -30.66 25.77 17.84
N SER A 39 -29.73 25.20 18.60
CA SER A 39 -29.54 25.51 20.02
C SER A 39 -29.03 26.94 20.27
N ASP A 40 -28.08 27.38 19.46
CA ASP A 40 -27.29 28.60 19.69
C ASP A 40 -26.95 29.40 18.42
N GLY A 41 -27.39 28.90 17.24
CA GLY A 41 -27.08 29.53 15.97
C GLY A 41 -25.63 29.37 15.53
N ALA A 42 -24.84 28.54 16.24
CA ALA A 42 -23.44 28.29 15.87
C ALA A 42 -23.34 27.62 14.50
N ALA A 43 -22.26 27.94 13.78
CA ALA A 43 -21.96 27.33 12.49
C ALA A 43 -21.73 25.83 12.63
N VAL A 44 -22.31 25.02 11.74
CA VAL A 44 -22.12 23.56 11.70
C VAL A 44 -21.21 23.20 10.53
N GLY A 45 -19.89 23.34 10.76
CA GLY A 45 -18.87 22.94 9.81
C GLY A 45 -18.84 21.44 9.59
N GLY A 46 -18.37 21.01 8.41
CA GLY A 46 -18.27 19.59 8.04
C GLY A 46 -19.61 18.87 7.90
N ALA A 47 -20.74 19.60 7.87
CA ALA A 47 -22.04 19.03 7.55
C ALA A 47 -22.05 18.50 6.11
N ILE A 48 -22.55 17.29 5.91
CA ILE A 48 -22.75 16.70 4.58
C ILE A 48 -24.01 17.32 3.99
N VAL A 49 -23.89 18.01 2.85
CA VAL A 49 -25.01 18.64 2.14
C VAL A 49 -25.15 17.98 0.77
N ALA A 50 -26.25 17.24 0.60
CA ALA A 50 -26.60 16.58 -0.65
C ALA A 50 -27.77 17.31 -1.32
N LEU A 51 -27.61 17.69 -2.59
CA LEU A 51 -28.68 18.17 -3.45
C LEU A 51 -29.37 16.98 -4.09
N LEU A 52 -30.67 16.87 -3.89
CA LEU A 52 -31.50 15.81 -4.44
C LEU A 52 -32.38 16.37 -5.57
N ASP A 53 -32.64 15.56 -6.59
CA ASP A 53 -33.67 15.86 -7.59
C ASP A 53 -35.08 15.58 -7.05
N SER A 54 -36.10 15.83 -7.88
CA SER A 54 -37.52 15.60 -7.52
C SER A 54 -37.86 14.13 -7.26
N SER A 55 -37.00 13.19 -7.73
CA SER A 55 -37.13 11.74 -7.51
C SER A 55 -36.36 11.27 -6.27
N GLY A 56 -35.63 12.17 -5.60
CA GLY A 56 -34.83 11.86 -4.40
C GLY A 56 -33.43 11.32 -4.70
N HIS A 57 -32.98 11.31 -5.96
CA HIS A 57 -31.61 10.91 -6.31
C HIS A 57 -30.62 12.05 -6.01
N VAL A 58 -29.43 11.67 -5.58
CA VAL A 58 -28.35 12.63 -5.29
C VAL A 58 -27.78 13.19 -6.60
N VAL A 59 -27.92 14.51 -6.80
CA VAL A 59 -27.34 15.25 -7.93
C VAL A 59 -25.90 15.62 -7.65
N THR A 60 -25.62 16.13 -6.46
CA THR A 60 -24.29 16.50 -5.99
C THR A 60 -24.24 16.50 -4.47
N ILE A 61 -23.07 16.26 -3.91
CA ILE A 61 -22.84 16.20 -2.48
C ILE A 61 -21.52 16.90 -2.13
N LYS A 62 -21.52 17.70 -1.05
CA LYS A 62 -20.31 18.37 -0.53
C LYS A 62 -20.38 18.50 0.99
N LEU A 63 -19.23 18.80 1.58
CA LEU A 63 -19.14 19.23 2.98
C LEU A 63 -19.27 20.74 3.08
N ALA A 64 -19.99 21.22 4.09
CA ALA A 64 -19.99 22.61 4.48
C ALA A 64 -18.60 22.98 5.03
N ASP A 65 -18.18 24.24 4.79
CA ASP A 65 -16.93 24.78 5.33
C ASP A 65 -17.00 24.98 6.87
N ASP A 66 -15.92 25.46 7.48
CA ASP A 66 -15.83 25.73 8.92
C ASP A 66 -16.85 26.77 9.40
N GLY A 67 -17.26 27.69 8.54
CA GLY A 67 -18.36 28.65 8.77
C GLY A 67 -19.75 28.07 8.55
N GLY A 68 -19.88 26.78 8.22
CA GLY A 68 -21.15 26.10 7.90
C GLY A 68 -21.67 26.42 6.49
N SER A 69 -20.94 27.18 5.66
CA SER A 69 -21.40 27.58 4.33
C SER A 69 -21.19 26.46 3.30
N PHE A 70 -22.10 26.38 2.33
CA PHE A 70 -22.02 25.42 1.24
C PHE A 70 -22.42 26.03 -0.09
N LEU A 71 -21.86 25.47 -1.17
CA LEU A 71 -22.15 25.86 -2.56
C LEU A 71 -22.24 24.61 -3.41
N LEU A 72 -23.42 24.32 -3.95
CA LEU A 72 -23.73 23.17 -4.78
C LEU A 72 -24.17 23.62 -6.17
N SER A 73 -23.73 22.89 -7.21
CA SER A 73 -24.16 23.15 -8.58
C SER A 73 -25.27 22.17 -8.95
N ALA A 74 -26.41 22.66 -9.38
CA ALA A 74 -27.46 21.85 -9.99
C ALA A 74 -27.16 21.72 -11.50
N LEU A 75 -27.12 20.49 -12.00
CA LEU A 75 -26.83 20.22 -13.43
C LEU A 75 -27.96 20.66 -14.36
N ARG A 76 -29.18 20.68 -13.85
CA ARG A 76 -30.42 21.05 -14.60
C ARG A 76 -31.33 21.88 -13.70
N GLY A 77 -32.12 22.75 -14.31
CA GLY A 77 -33.24 23.41 -13.63
C GLY A 77 -34.33 22.40 -13.27
N GLY A 78 -35.09 22.67 -12.21
CA GLY A 78 -36.17 21.79 -11.76
C GLY A 78 -36.39 21.84 -10.25
N GLY A 79 -37.25 20.93 -9.78
CA GLY A 79 -37.50 20.74 -8.35
C GLY A 79 -36.36 20.02 -7.68
N HIS A 80 -35.84 20.60 -6.60
CA HIS A 80 -34.74 20.03 -5.82
C HIS A 80 -35.05 20.09 -4.33
N SER A 81 -34.40 19.26 -3.53
CA SER A 81 -34.37 19.35 -2.07
C SER A 81 -32.94 19.16 -1.56
N LEU A 82 -32.69 19.60 -0.33
CA LEU A 82 -31.41 19.38 0.34
C LEU A 82 -31.58 18.34 1.43
N ARG A 83 -30.71 17.35 1.47
CA ARG A 83 -30.50 16.48 2.61
C ARG A 83 -29.21 16.90 3.31
N VAL A 84 -29.34 17.24 4.61
CA VAL A 84 -28.22 17.73 5.41
C VAL A 84 -28.03 16.82 6.62
N GLU A 85 -26.82 16.36 6.79
CA GLU A 85 -26.43 15.35 7.77
C GLU A 85 -25.14 15.75 8.49
N ARG A 86 -25.05 15.44 9.77
CA ARG A 86 -23.86 15.66 10.60
C ARG A 86 -23.87 14.66 11.75
N VAL A 87 -22.70 14.09 12.10
CA VAL A 87 -22.56 13.22 13.29
C VAL A 87 -23.04 13.98 14.54
N GLY A 88 -23.87 13.35 15.35
CA GLY A 88 -24.45 13.95 16.56
C GLY A 88 -25.64 14.89 16.32
N PHE A 89 -26.07 15.10 15.07
CA PHE A 89 -27.24 15.91 14.73
C PHE A 89 -28.32 15.08 14.03
N ARG A 90 -29.59 15.47 14.20
CA ARG A 90 -30.68 14.87 13.45
C ARG A 90 -30.56 15.24 11.97
N SER A 91 -30.59 14.24 11.08
CA SER A 91 -30.61 14.45 9.63
C SER A 91 -31.87 15.23 9.22
N LEU A 92 -31.72 16.21 8.32
CA LEU A 92 -32.79 17.07 7.82
C LEU A 92 -32.89 16.91 6.30
N THR A 93 -34.13 16.74 5.81
CA THR A 93 -34.45 16.91 4.38
C THR A 93 -35.41 18.09 4.25
N THR A 94 -35.04 19.06 3.38
CA THR A 94 -35.90 20.23 3.11
C THR A 94 -37.11 19.84 2.26
N SER A 95 -38.12 20.68 2.23
CA SER A 95 -39.16 20.62 1.20
C SER A 95 -38.55 20.91 -0.19
N LEU A 96 -39.26 20.50 -1.24
CA LEU A 96 -38.88 20.80 -2.62
C LEU A 96 -38.90 22.31 -2.88
N PHE A 97 -37.84 22.79 -3.55
CA PHE A 97 -37.76 24.17 -4.06
C PHE A 97 -37.35 24.13 -5.55
N LEU A 98 -37.76 25.16 -6.29
CA LEU A 98 -37.52 25.25 -7.72
C LEU A 98 -36.21 26.02 -8.00
N VAL A 99 -35.33 25.41 -8.75
CA VAL A 99 -34.09 26.06 -9.28
C VAL A 99 -34.28 26.30 -10.77
N ARG A 100 -34.23 27.56 -11.22
CA ARG A 100 -34.29 27.91 -12.62
C ARG A 100 -32.88 27.98 -13.22
N GLN A 101 -32.81 27.92 -14.54
CA GLN A 101 -31.53 28.02 -15.22
C GLN A 101 -30.87 29.39 -14.96
N GLY A 102 -29.60 29.35 -14.50
CA GLY A 102 -28.83 30.55 -14.18
C GLY A 102 -29.10 31.15 -12.80
N ASP A 103 -30.04 30.61 -12.03
CA ASP A 103 -30.35 31.13 -10.68
C ASP A 103 -29.29 30.70 -9.64
N THR A 104 -29.08 31.60 -8.68
CA THR A 104 -28.43 31.27 -7.41
C THR A 104 -29.48 31.37 -6.30
N ILE A 105 -29.80 30.24 -5.67
CA ILE A 105 -30.79 30.17 -4.57
C ILE A 105 -30.05 30.00 -3.26
N ASN A 106 -30.42 30.83 -2.27
CA ASN A 106 -29.90 30.72 -0.91
C ASN A 106 -30.92 29.97 -0.02
N VAL A 107 -30.47 28.82 0.54
CA VAL A 107 -31.28 27.97 1.40
C VAL A 107 -30.63 27.87 2.78
N PRO A 108 -31.08 28.66 3.78
CA PRO A 108 -30.54 28.56 5.14
C PRO A 108 -31.04 27.26 5.80
N ILE A 109 -30.13 26.58 6.49
CA ILE A 109 -30.41 25.28 7.15
C ILE A 109 -30.19 25.41 8.64
N THR A 110 -31.15 24.94 9.41
CA THR A 110 -31.03 24.84 10.87
C THR A 110 -31.15 23.38 11.28
N LEU A 111 -30.04 22.83 11.81
CA LEU A 111 -30.02 21.44 12.33
C LEU A 111 -30.36 21.40 13.82
N ALA A 112 -31.23 20.46 14.21
CA ALA A 112 -31.51 20.20 15.61
C ALA A 112 -30.29 19.53 16.26
N SER A 113 -29.77 20.19 17.28
CA SER A 113 -28.64 19.71 18.10
C SER A 113 -29.11 18.78 19.23
N GLU A 114 -30.27 18.13 19.08
CA GLU A 114 -30.64 17.05 19.98
C GLU A 114 -29.59 15.97 19.82
N GLY A 115 -28.59 15.98 20.72
CA GLY A 115 -27.49 15.06 20.69
C GLY A 115 -28.02 13.63 20.58
N VAL A 116 -27.70 12.97 19.49
CA VAL A 116 -27.99 11.54 19.33
C VAL A 116 -27.15 10.82 20.37
N SER A 117 -27.75 10.59 21.56
CA SER A 117 -27.10 9.85 22.62
C SER A 117 -27.41 8.37 22.47
N LEU A 118 -26.38 7.57 22.30
CA LEU A 118 -26.49 6.12 22.24
C LEU A 118 -26.53 5.48 23.64
N ARG A 119 -26.54 6.29 24.72
CA ARG A 119 -26.59 5.80 26.11
C ARG A 119 -27.85 4.99 26.43
N ALA A 120 -28.98 5.32 25.78
CA ALA A 120 -30.23 4.60 25.94
C ALA A 120 -30.29 3.27 25.17
N VAL A 121 -29.37 3.04 24.26
CA VAL A 121 -29.33 1.81 23.46
C VAL A 121 -28.90 0.64 24.35
N ARG A 122 -29.84 -0.30 24.56
CA ARG A 122 -29.58 -1.53 25.30
C ARG A 122 -29.16 -2.62 24.34
N ILE A 123 -28.08 -3.29 24.68
CA ILE A 123 -27.62 -4.48 23.96
C ILE A 123 -28.47 -5.64 24.50
N SER A 124 -29.39 -6.16 23.67
CA SER A 124 -30.11 -7.40 23.99
C SER A 124 -29.16 -8.59 23.78
N ALA A 125 -29.41 -9.66 24.55
CA ALA A 125 -28.70 -10.92 24.37
C ALA A 125 -29.10 -11.66 23.07
N ASP A 126 -29.94 -11.06 22.26
CA ASP A 126 -30.38 -11.62 20.98
C ASP A 126 -29.21 -11.59 20.00
N ARG A 127 -28.72 -12.76 19.69
CA ARG A 127 -27.58 -12.97 18.76
C ARG A 127 -28.01 -12.95 17.30
N ARG A 128 -29.26 -12.61 17.00
CA ARG A 128 -29.74 -12.58 15.62
C ARG A 128 -29.04 -11.47 14.88
N CYS A 129 -28.44 -11.85 13.79
CA CYS A 129 -27.84 -10.97 12.83
C CYS A 129 -28.95 -10.43 11.91
N VAL A 130 -29.01 -9.13 11.72
CA VAL A 130 -30.01 -8.45 10.89
C VAL A 130 -29.32 -8.08 9.58
N VAL A 131 -29.82 -8.61 8.48
CA VAL A 131 -29.35 -8.21 7.14
C VAL A 131 -29.85 -6.80 6.89
N ARG A 132 -28.97 -5.90 6.53
CA ARG A 132 -29.15 -4.45 6.46
C ARG A 132 -29.45 -3.80 7.82
N PRO A 133 -28.57 -2.91 8.30
CA PRO A 133 -28.66 -2.35 9.66
C PRO A 133 -29.93 -1.55 9.92
N LYS A 134 -30.73 -1.22 8.91
CA LYS A 134 -31.99 -0.45 9.04
C LYS A 134 -33.16 -1.26 9.59
N GLU A 135 -33.07 -2.58 9.67
CA GLU A 135 -34.18 -3.44 10.09
C GLU A 135 -34.39 -3.46 11.61
N GLY A 136 -33.41 -3.06 12.41
CA GLY A 136 -33.53 -2.92 13.87
C GLY A 136 -33.37 -1.47 14.32
N LEU A 137 -34.28 -0.94 15.13
CA LEU A 137 -34.24 0.47 15.55
C LEU A 137 -32.88 0.89 16.13
N ALA A 138 -32.33 0.11 17.04
CA ALA A 138 -31.05 0.41 17.69
C ALA A 138 -29.87 0.21 16.74
N THR A 139 -29.90 -0.84 15.93
CA THR A 139 -28.88 -1.11 14.89
C THR A 139 -28.89 0.00 13.86
N ALA A 140 -30.08 0.46 13.41
CA ALA A 140 -30.22 1.55 12.48
C ALA A 140 -29.70 2.88 13.03
N GLN A 141 -29.87 3.15 14.33
CA GLN A 141 -29.30 4.35 14.96
C GLN A 141 -27.79 4.36 14.94
N LEU A 142 -27.14 3.24 15.33
CA LEU A 142 -25.68 3.13 15.29
C LEU A 142 -25.16 3.23 13.86
N TRP A 143 -25.80 2.52 12.93
CA TRP A 143 -25.41 2.56 11.53
C TRP A 143 -25.51 3.97 10.96
N GLU A 144 -26.57 4.71 11.26
CA GLU A 144 -26.76 6.06 10.75
C GLU A 144 -25.60 6.99 11.17
N GLU A 145 -25.17 6.93 12.44
CA GLU A 145 -24.05 7.75 12.92
C GLU A 145 -22.70 7.28 12.35
N ALA A 146 -22.47 5.97 12.27
CA ALA A 146 -21.29 5.40 11.61
C ALA A 146 -21.23 5.80 10.13
N ARG A 147 -22.34 5.71 9.41
CA ARG A 147 -22.48 6.10 8.00
C ARG A 147 -22.13 7.57 7.77
N LYS A 148 -22.62 8.47 8.64
CA LYS A 148 -22.27 9.91 8.57
C LYS A 148 -20.78 10.14 8.72
N ALA A 149 -20.12 9.48 9.69
CA ALA A 149 -18.68 9.60 9.89
C ALA A 149 -17.88 9.05 8.69
N LEU A 150 -18.25 7.86 8.19
CA LEU A 150 -17.64 7.25 7.01
C LEU A 150 -17.83 8.12 5.76
N SER A 151 -19.05 8.61 5.50
CA SER A 151 -19.34 9.50 4.38
C SER A 151 -18.55 10.81 4.46
N SER A 152 -18.47 11.43 5.66
CA SER A 152 -17.65 12.63 5.87
C SER A 152 -16.17 12.35 5.63
N THR A 153 -15.65 11.18 6.02
CA THR A 153 -14.27 10.76 5.78
C THR A 153 -13.99 10.63 4.28
N SER A 154 -14.83 9.90 3.54
CA SER A 154 -14.70 9.74 2.08
C SER A 154 -14.77 11.09 1.36
N LEU A 155 -15.76 11.92 1.68
CA LEU A 155 -15.91 13.26 1.09
C LEU A 155 -14.71 14.17 1.41
N THR A 156 -14.12 14.07 2.60
CA THR A 156 -12.91 14.82 2.98
C THR A 156 -11.74 14.39 2.11
N GLN A 157 -11.55 13.09 1.89
CA GLN A 157 -10.49 12.56 1.02
C GLN A 157 -10.68 13.02 -0.43
N LEU A 158 -11.90 12.92 -0.97
CA LEU A 158 -12.22 13.38 -2.32
C LEU A 158 -12.01 14.89 -2.48
N ALA A 159 -12.42 15.69 -1.51
CA ALA A 159 -12.23 17.14 -1.53
C ALA A 159 -10.74 17.52 -1.50
N GLN A 160 -9.93 16.84 -0.69
CA GLN A 160 -8.48 17.04 -0.64
C GLN A 160 -7.81 16.62 -1.95
N ALA A 161 -8.20 15.50 -2.55
CA ALA A 161 -7.69 15.07 -3.84
C ALA A 161 -8.03 16.07 -4.96
N ALA A 162 -9.26 16.57 -5.00
CA ALA A 162 -9.70 17.61 -5.94
C ALA A 162 -8.98 18.94 -5.74
N ALA A 163 -8.76 19.37 -4.48
CA ALA A 163 -8.00 20.57 -4.15
C ALA A 163 -6.52 20.43 -4.55
N ARG A 164 -5.95 19.23 -4.41
CA ARG A 164 -4.61 18.91 -4.90
C ARG A 164 -4.50 19.09 -6.41
N ALA A 165 -5.45 18.53 -7.16
CA ALA A 165 -5.47 18.64 -8.63
C ALA A 165 -5.54 20.10 -9.10
N ARG A 166 -6.30 20.95 -8.40
CA ARG A 166 -6.43 22.39 -8.69
C ARG A 166 -5.32 23.25 -8.11
N ARG A 167 -4.36 22.66 -7.36
CA ARG A 167 -3.31 23.40 -6.62
C ARG A 167 -3.86 24.44 -5.63
N ASP A 168 -5.00 24.16 -5.03
CA ASP A 168 -5.67 25.04 -4.09
C ASP A 168 -4.87 25.14 -2.78
N SER A 169 -4.67 26.36 -2.29
CA SER A 169 -3.95 26.64 -1.04
C SER A 169 -4.79 26.39 0.23
N HIS A 170 -6.11 26.20 0.09
CA HIS A 170 -7.03 25.98 1.22
C HIS A 170 -7.07 24.53 1.71
N ARG A 171 -6.22 23.67 1.20
CA ARG A 171 -6.09 22.29 1.67
C ARG A 171 -5.25 22.24 2.95
N PHE A 172 -5.68 21.44 3.92
CA PHE A 172 -4.86 21.16 5.09
C PHE A 172 -3.76 20.14 4.77
N GLY A 173 -2.66 20.21 5.51
CA GLY A 173 -1.59 19.23 5.48
C GLY A 173 -1.68 18.29 6.68
N VAL A 174 -0.97 17.20 6.62
CA VAL A 174 -0.78 16.30 7.76
C VAL A 174 0.68 15.88 7.87
N ARG A 175 1.18 15.81 9.09
CA ARG A 175 2.40 15.07 9.40
C ARG A 175 1.98 13.70 9.90
N LEU A 176 2.49 12.67 9.25
CA LEU A 176 2.14 11.29 9.57
C LEU A 176 3.38 10.44 9.75
N ARG A 177 3.27 9.39 10.56
CA ARG A 177 4.25 8.33 10.71
C ARG A 177 3.71 7.09 10.01
N LYS A 178 4.43 6.59 9.00
CA LYS A 178 4.22 5.26 8.44
C LYS A 178 5.12 4.27 9.17
N PHE A 179 4.65 3.06 9.33
CA PHE A 179 5.42 1.99 9.95
C PHE A 179 5.20 0.66 9.23
N SER A 180 6.23 -0.19 9.27
CA SER A 180 6.19 -1.58 8.83
C SER A 180 6.90 -2.43 9.87
N ARG A 181 6.23 -3.45 10.42
CA ARG A 181 6.73 -4.31 11.47
C ARG A 181 6.58 -5.77 11.08
N ASP A 182 7.60 -6.56 11.36
CA ASP A 182 7.48 -8.01 11.38
C ASP A 182 7.27 -8.45 12.83
N LEU A 183 6.17 -9.17 13.07
CA LEU A 183 5.74 -9.60 14.39
C LEU A 183 5.80 -11.13 14.51
N GLU A 184 6.07 -11.62 15.70
CA GLU A 184 5.93 -13.02 16.05
C GLU A 184 4.45 -13.42 16.04
N PRO A 185 4.05 -14.55 15.41
CA PRO A 185 2.65 -14.88 15.17
C PRO A 185 1.78 -15.08 16.42
N LEU A 186 2.34 -15.56 17.52
CA LEU A 186 1.57 -15.88 18.74
C LEU A 186 1.51 -14.73 19.72
N THR A 187 2.64 -14.04 19.93
CA THR A 187 2.78 -13.01 20.96
C THR A 187 2.66 -11.59 20.42
N LEU A 188 2.75 -11.43 19.10
CA LEU A 188 2.86 -10.15 18.41
C LEU A 188 4.06 -9.31 18.87
N ALA A 189 5.09 -9.97 19.42
CA ALA A 189 6.35 -9.30 19.74
C ALA A 189 7.01 -8.81 18.46
N SER A 190 7.53 -7.58 18.48
CA SER A 190 8.22 -7.00 17.32
C SER A 190 9.55 -7.71 17.10
N LEU A 191 9.74 -8.23 15.90
CA LEU A 191 10.98 -8.82 15.42
C LEU A 191 11.80 -7.82 14.60
N HIS A 192 11.11 -6.91 13.90
CA HIS A 192 11.68 -5.84 13.12
C HIS A 192 10.68 -4.67 13.06
N ASP A 193 11.16 -3.43 13.14
CA ASP A 193 10.32 -2.23 13.08
C ASP A 193 11.01 -1.15 12.25
N GLU A 194 10.33 -0.71 11.17
CA GLU A 194 10.74 0.41 10.34
C GLU A 194 9.70 1.51 10.44
N GLN A 195 10.14 2.74 10.67
CA GLN A 195 9.25 3.90 10.77
C GLN A 195 9.77 5.06 9.94
N VAL A 196 8.85 5.78 9.29
CA VAL A 196 9.15 6.95 8.46
C VAL A 196 8.14 8.05 8.75
N GLU A 197 8.62 9.24 9.10
CA GLU A 197 7.79 10.43 9.26
C GLU A 197 7.75 11.24 7.96
N LEU A 198 6.56 11.60 7.51
CA LEU A 198 6.30 12.30 6.26
C LEU A 198 5.34 13.48 6.48
N GLU A 199 5.51 14.52 5.69
CA GLU A 199 4.45 15.51 5.47
C GLU A 199 3.64 15.13 4.24
N GLY A 200 2.34 15.01 4.40
CA GLY A 200 1.40 14.61 3.36
C GLY A 200 0.20 15.54 3.27
N GLU A 201 -0.62 15.34 2.26
CA GLU A 201 -1.82 16.15 2.03
C GLU A 201 -3.10 15.37 2.35
N VAL A 202 -3.05 14.06 2.24
CA VAL A 202 -4.21 13.18 2.39
C VAL A 202 -3.76 11.90 3.07
N ILE A 203 -4.55 11.47 4.04
CA ILE A 203 -4.42 10.16 4.64
C ILE A 203 -5.39 9.25 3.93
N THR A 204 -4.88 8.56 2.91
CA THR A 204 -5.57 7.40 2.37
C THR A 204 -4.96 6.20 3.07
N PRO A 205 -5.69 5.50 3.92
CA PRO A 205 -5.10 4.42 4.71
C PRO A 205 -4.58 3.30 3.81
N PHE A 206 -5.41 2.85 2.90
CA PHE A 206 -5.08 1.85 1.89
C PHE A 206 -6.00 2.06 0.68
N VAL A 207 -5.55 1.60 -0.47
CA VAL A 207 -6.42 1.49 -1.64
C VAL A 207 -7.05 0.10 -1.57
N SER A 208 -8.37 0.06 -1.47
CA SER A 208 -9.11 -1.19 -1.56
C SER A 208 -9.43 -1.52 -3.03
N ALA A 209 -9.97 -2.69 -3.30
CA ALA A 209 -10.49 -3.03 -4.61
C ALA A 209 -11.92 -2.52 -4.77
N ASP A 210 -12.42 -2.55 -6.00
CA ASP A 210 -13.81 -2.23 -6.29
C ASP A 210 -14.77 -3.14 -5.50
N PRO A 211 -15.87 -2.62 -4.91
CA PRO A 211 -16.82 -3.42 -4.14
C PRO A 211 -17.39 -4.63 -4.89
N GLU A 212 -17.60 -4.52 -6.21
CA GLU A 212 -18.07 -5.63 -7.05
C GLU A 212 -17.00 -6.72 -7.22
N VAL A 213 -15.72 -6.33 -7.27
CA VAL A 213 -14.59 -7.27 -7.33
C VAL A 213 -14.47 -8.02 -6.01
N LEU A 214 -14.54 -7.31 -4.88
CA LEU A 214 -14.45 -7.94 -3.56
C LEU A 214 -15.62 -8.88 -3.28
N ALA A 215 -16.83 -8.50 -3.68
CA ALA A 215 -18.01 -9.36 -3.54
C ALA A 215 -17.93 -10.65 -4.37
N ARG A 216 -17.21 -10.61 -5.51
CA ARG A 216 -17.05 -11.76 -6.40
C ARG A 216 -15.84 -12.62 -6.04
N ASP A 217 -14.69 -12.01 -5.76
CA ASP A 217 -13.39 -12.66 -5.66
C ASP A 217 -12.89 -12.78 -4.20
N GLY A 218 -13.56 -12.10 -3.25
CA GLY A 218 -13.21 -12.05 -1.83
C GLY A 218 -12.10 -11.05 -1.50
N TYR A 219 -11.72 -10.99 -0.23
CA TYR A 219 -10.78 -10.00 0.31
C TYR A 219 -9.31 -10.41 0.23
N VAL A 220 -9.00 -11.53 -0.40
CA VAL A 220 -7.61 -11.97 -0.63
C VAL A 220 -7.45 -12.46 -2.06
N ALA A 221 -6.59 -11.78 -2.82
CA ALA A 221 -6.24 -12.15 -4.18
C ALA A 221 -4.83 -12.78 -4.23
N GLY A 222 -4.57 -13.64 -5.24
CA GLY A 222 -3.30 -14.33 -5.41
C GLY A 222 -3.29 -15.71 -4.78
N ASN A 223 -2.10 -16.26 -4.60
CA ASN A 223 -1.93 -17.56 -3.95
C ASN A 223 -0.73 -17.54 -2.98
N ILE A 224 -0.68 -18.54 -2.11
CA ILE A 224 0.31 -18.64 -1.03
C ILE A 224 1.75 -18.74 -1.57
N ASP A 225 1.94 -19.37 -2.73
CA ASP A 225 3.27 -19.66 -3.27
C ASP A 225 3.86 -18.49 -4.08
N SER A 226 2.99 -17.65 -4.69
CA SER A 226 3.37 -16.49 -5.52
C SER A 226 3.17 -15.14 -4.83
N GLY A 227 2.58 -15.14 -3.64
CA GLY A 227 2.22 -13.96 -2.88
C GLY A 227 0.71 -13.69 -2.93
N SER A 228 0.19 -13.22 -1.80
CA SER A 228 -1.22 -12.86 -1.64
C SER A 228 -1.36 -11.39 -1.30
N THR A 229 -2.34 -10.74 -1.92
CA THR A 229 -2.75 -9.37 -1.61
C THR A 229 -3.98 -9.41 -0.72
N PHE A 230 -3.89 -8.80 0.45
CA PHE A 230 -4.98 -8.67 1.41
C PHE A 230 -5.61 -7.28 1.26
N PHE A 231 -6.90 -7.23 0.97
CA PHE A 231 -7.66 -6.00 0.87
C PHE A 231 -8.32 -5.68 2.20
N ALA A 232 -8.40 -4.39 2.53
CA ALA A 232 -9.05 -3.92 3.73
C ALA A 232 -10.30 -3.11 3.38
N PRO A 233 -11.34 -3.10 4.26
CA PRO A 233 -12.54 -2.30 4.00
C PRO A 233 -12.25 -0.82 4.25
N ASP A 234 -12.39 0.01 3.23
CA ASP A 234 -12.43 1.46 3.34
C ASP A 234 -13.88 1.96 3.50
N ALA A 235 -14.05 3.29 3.56
CA ALA A 235 -15.35 3.88 3.71
C ALA A 235 -16.28 3.59 2.50
N ASP A 236 -15.73 3.54 1.30
CA ASP A 236 -16.51 3.31 0.08
C ASP A 236 -17.02 1.86 0.03
N ILE A 237 -16.22 0.90 0.46
CA ILE A 237 -16.63 -0.51 0.60
C ILE A 237 -17.74 -0.63 1.63
N LEU A 238 -17.53 -0.11 2.85
CA LEU A 238 -18.51 -0.21 3.93
C LEU A 238 -19.86 0.43 3.61
N LEU A 239 -19.84 1.49 2.79
CA LEU A 239 -21.04 2.22 2.36
C LEU A 239 -21.72 1.60 1.13
N SER A 240 -21.09 0.66 0.45
CA SER A 240 -21.63 0.04 -0.76
C SER A 240 -22.81 -0.87 -0.47
N ASP A 241 -23.79 -0.88 -1.37
CA ASP A 241 -24.93 -1.80 -1.27
C ASP A 241 -24.48 -3.26 -1.29
N ARG A 242 -23.40 -3.58 -2.02
CA ARG A 242 -22.82 -4.93 -2.08
C ARG A 242 -22.35 -5.42 -0.71
N PHE A 243 -21.63 -4.56 0.01
CA PHE A 243 -21.19 -4.89 1.37
C PHE A 243 -22.38 -5.06 2.32
N LEU A 244 -23.35 -4.14 2.27
CA LEU A 244 -24.52 -4.16 3.13
C LEU A 244 -25.42 -5.38 2.88
N ASP A 245 -25.52 -5.85 1.64
CA ASP A 245 -26.30 -7.03 1.28
C ASP A 245 -25.59 -8.36 1.61
N ALA A 246 -24.24 -8.33 1.62
CA ALA A 246 -23.43 -9.51 1.91
C ALA A 246 -23.15 -9.71 3.40
N HIS A 247 -23.40 -8.72 4.25
CA HIS A 247 -23.11 -8.77 5.68
C HIS A 247 -24.37 -8.56 6.52
N CYS A 248 -24.41 -9.21 7.65
CA CYS A 248 -25.41 -8.97 8.66
C CYS A 248 -24.81 -8.20 9.86
N PHE A 249 -25.66 -7.49 10.58
CA PHE A 249 -25.26 -6.54 11.61
C PHE A 249 -25.91 -6.86 12.95
N ARG A 250 -25.17 -6.64 14.03
CA ARG A 250 -25.67 -6.79 15.40
C ARG A 250 -24.97 -5.85 16.37
N LEU A 251 -25.65 -5.54 17.47
CA LEU A 251 -25.07 -4.78 18.57
C LEU A 251 -24.04 -5.63 19.32
N GLN A 252 -22.93 -5.00 19.71
CA GLN A 252 -21.88 -5.64 20.48
C GLN A 252 -21.48 -4.78 21.69
N ALA A 253 -21.37 -5.42 22.86
CA ALA A 253 -20.78 -4.78 24.04
C ALA A 253 -19.25 -4.81 23.95
N PRO A 254 -18.54 -3.81 24.50
CA PRO A 254 -17.11 -3.89 24.70
C PRO A 254 -16.78 -5.03 25.68
N GLU A 255 -15.55 -5.54 25.60
CA GLU A 255 -15.04 -6.49 26.57
C GLU A 255 -14.97 -5.84 27.96
N ARG A 256 -15.36 -6.59 29.00
CA ARG A 256 -15.40 -6.08 30.38
C ARG A 256 -14.03 -5.51 30.78
N GLY A 257 -14.06 -4.28 31.33
CA GLY A 257 -12.87 -3.56 31.76
C GLY A 257 -12.10 -2.83 30.65
N ARG A 258 -12.62 -2.82 29.45
CA ARG A 258 -12.05 -2.12 28.29
C ARG A 258 -13.12 -1.21 27.68
N GLN A 259 -12.98 0.11 27.86
CA GLN A 259 -13.79 1.13 27.16
C GLN A 259 -15.32 0.98 27.33
N ASP A 260 -15.82 1.00 28.56
CA ASP A 260 -17.26 0.89 28.88
C ASP A 260 -18.12 1.99 28.23
N ASP A 261 -17.49 3.06 27.74
CA ASP A 261 -18.15 4.17 27.05
C ASP A 261 -18.47 3.88 25.58
N LEU A 262 -18.04 2.74 25.04
CA LEU A 262 -18.28 2.39 23.65
C LEU A 262 -19.48 1.46 23.48
N ILE A 263 -20.02 1.49 22.26
CA ILE A 263 -20.98 0.51 21.76
C ILE A 263 -20.54 0.08 20.36
N GLY A 264 -20.56 -1.23 20.10
CA GLY A 264 -20.16 -1.80 18.84
C GLY A 264 -21.34 -2.10 17.94
N LEU A 265 -21.15 -1.85 16.65
CA LEU A 265 -21.95 -2.39 15.56
C LEU A 265 -21.09 -3.44 14.85
N ALA A 266 -21.28 -4.70 15.21
CA ALA A 266 -20.56 -5.81 14.59
C ALA A 266 -21.19 -6.14 13.24
N PHE A 267 -20.34 -6.46 12.28
CA PHE A 267 -20.71 -6.99 10.96
C PHE A 267 -20.01 -8.33 10.71
N GLU A 268 -20.70 -9.23 10.07
CA GLU A 268 -20.19 -10.55 9.69
C GLU A 268 -20.87 -11.04 8.40
N PRO A 269 -20.18 -11.85 7.56
CA PRO A 269 -20.78 -12.36 6.33
C PRO A 269 -22.06 -13.14 6.63
N THR A 270 -23.06 -13.02 5.75
CA THR A 270 -24.27 -13.84 5.83
C THR A 270 -23.94 -15.29 5.43
N ASP A 271 -24.72 -16.25 5.93
CA ASP A 271 -24.55 -17.67 5.58
C ASP A 271 -24.65 -17.93 4.06
N LEU A 272 -25.34 -17.06 3.34
CA LEU A 272 -25.50 -17.15 1.89
C LEU A 272 -24.21 -16.81 1.11
N THR A 273 -23.33 -16.00 1.71
CA THR A 273 -22.04 -15.59 1.13
C THR A 273 -20.89 -16.42 1.67
N SER A 274 -21.06 -17.08 2.80
CA SER A 274 -20.04 -17.95 3.42
C SER A 274 -20.01 -19.35 2.80
N ASP A 275 -19.91 -19.42 1.46
CA ASP A 275 -19.76 -20.71 0.75
C ASP A 275 -18.40 -21.39 1.02
N GLY A 276 -17.55 -20.78 1.85
CA GLY A 276 -16.21 -21.24 2.19
C GLY A 276 -15.19 -21.15 1.05
N ARG A 277 -15.58 -20.56 -0.09
CA ARG A 277 -14.70 -20.46 -1.28
C ARG A 277 -13.88 -19.18 -1.27
N HIS A 278 -14.41 -18.11 -0.70
CA HIS A 278 -13.78 -16.80 -0.68
C HIS A 278 -13.41 -16.38 0.73
N VAL A 279 -12.31 -15.65 0.83
CA VAL A 279 -11.92 -15.00 2.10
C VAL A 279 -12.79 -13.75 2.27
N GLU A 280 -13.55 -13.72 3.36
CA GLU A 280 -14.44 -12.63 3.74
C GLU A 280 -13.89 -11.88 4.94
N ILE A 281 -14.55 -10.79 5.32
CA ILE A 281 -14.22 -10.00 6.50
C ILE A 281 -15.36 -9.99 7.51
N ARG A 282 -14.99 -9.88 8.77
CA ARG A 282 -15.87 -9.55 9.88
C ARG A 282 -15.24 -8.47 10.73
N GLY A 283 -16.03 -7.67 11.42
CA GLY A 283 -15.46 -6.62 12.26
C GLY A 283 -16.50 -5.92 13.12
N VAL A 284 -16.07 -4.85 13.76
CA VAL A 284 -16.92 -4.02 14.63
C VAL A 284 -16.62 -2.56 14.40
N LEU A 285 -17.65 -1.78 14.16
CA LEU A 285 -17.61 -0.31 14.20
C LEU A 285 -17.91 0.13 15.63
N TRP A 286 -16.95 0.75 16.29
CA TRP A 286 -17.05 1.19 17.68
C TRP A 286 -17.38 2.66 17.76
N LEU A 287 -18.53 2.98 18.36
CA LEU A 287 -19.03 4.33 18.53
C LEU A 287 -19.02 4.71 20.02
N ASP A 288 -18.78 5.98 20.29
CA ASP A 288 -18.89 6.57 21.61
C ASP A 288 -20.37 6.73 21.99
N ARG A 289 -20.76 6.26 23.18
CA ARG A 289 -22.16 6.28 23.63
C ARG A 289 -22.69 7.68 23.92
N ALA A 290 -21.80 8.61 24.28
CA ALA A 290 -22.19 9.95 24.65
C ALA A 290 -22.30 10.88 23.44
N THR A 291 -21.33 10.79 22.52
CA THR A 291 -21.20 11.70 21.38
C THR A 291 -21.70 11.10 20.06
N ALA A 292 -21.96 9.79 20.04
CA ALA A 292 -22.29 9.00 18.84
C ALA A 292 -21.19 9.02 17.77
N GLU A 293 -19.97 9.44 18.12
CA GLU A 293 -18.84 9.51 17.22
C GLU A 293 -18.26 8.12 16.94
N LEU A 294 -18.01 7.82 15.68
CA LEU A 294 -17.25 6.63 15.28
C LEU A 294 -15.80 6.78 15.73
N ARG A 295 -15.35 5.93 16.63
CA ARG A 295 -13.98 5.97 17.16
C ARG A 295 -13.03 5.16 16.32
N TYR A 296 -13.34 3.89 16.09
CA TYR A 296 -12.54 3.00 15.27
C TYR A 296 -13.36 1.82 14.75
N MET A 297 -12.83 1.20 13.75
CA MET A 297 -13.24 -0.11 13.25
C MET A 297 -12.09 -1.09 13.47
N ASP A 298 -12.35 -2.23 14.08
CA ASP A 298 -11.48 -3.40 13.98
C ASP A 298 -12.11 -4.43 13.06
N TYR A 299 -11.26 -5.16 12.34
CA TYR A 299 -11.71 -6.22 11.43
C TYR A 299 -10.70 -7.35 11.33
N GLY A 300 -11.19 -8.52 10.95
CA GLY A 300 -10.39 -9.70 10.67
C GLY A 300 -10.94 -10.47 9.48
N TYR A 301 -10.10 -11.33 8.92
CA TYR A 301 -10.49 -12.18 7.80
C TYR A 301 -11.09 -13.48 8.31
N VAL A 302 -12.07 -14.00 7.58
CA VAL A 302 -12.68 -15.32 7.80
C VAL A 302 -12.51 -16.19 6.55
N ASN A 303 -12.62 -17.49 6.70
CA ASN A 303 -12.41 -18.49 5.62
C ASN A 303 -10.97 -18.49 5.07
N LEU A 304 -9.99 -18.13 5.88
CA LEU A 304 -8.59 -18.25 5.48
C LEU A 304 -8.21 -19.73 5.30
N PRO A 305 -7.42 -20.07 4.26
CA PRO A 305 -7.06 -21.47 3.94
C PRO A 305 -5.99 -22.08 4.88
N PHE A 306 -5.79 -21.51 6.08
CA PHE A 306 -4.82 -21.94 7.09
C PHE A 306 -5.39 -21.74 8.49
N ASP A 307 -4.97 -22.61 9.43
CA ASP A 307 -5.52 -22.65 10.78
C ASP A 307 -4.86 -21.67 11.76
N ALA A 308 -5.61 -21.38 12.79
CA ALA A 308 -5.32 -21.10 14.20
C ALA A 308 -4.82 -19.71 14.63
N THR A 309 -4.10 -18.95 13.85
CA THR A 309 -3.69 -17.59 14.25
C THR A 309 -4.50 -16.49 13.55
N GLN A 310 -5.67 -16.85 13.05
CA GLN A 310 -6.62 -15.93 12.41
C GLN A 310 -6.97 -14.69 13.25
N ARG A 311 -6.85 -14.78 14.58
CA ARG A 311 -7.09 -13.65 15.51
C ARG A 311 -6.17 -12.46 15.29
N HIS A 312 -5.02 -12.67 14.67
CA HIS A 312 -4.01 -11.65 14.47
C HIS A 312 -3.93 -11.12 13.04
N VAL A 313 -4.66 -11.76 12.11
CA VAL A 313 -4.74 -11.33 10.70
C VAL A 313 -5.97 -10.46 10.52
N GLY A 314 -5.79 -9.22 10.14
CA GLY A 314 -6.85 -8.22 10.08
C GLY A 314 -6.29 -6.81 10.22
N GLY A 315 -7.07 -5.89 10.78
CA GLY A 315 -6.59 -4.53 10.93
C GLY A 315 -7.49 -3.65 11.81
N LEU A 316 -7.08 -2.40 11.89
CA LEU A 316 -7.78 -1.36 12.62
C LEU A 316 -7.75 -0.06 11.83
N VAL A 317 -8.86 0.67 11.84
CA VAL A 317 -8.96 2.03 11.28
C VAL A 317 -9.58 2.92 12.35
N GLU A 318 -8.85 3.93 12.80
CA GLU A 318 -9.28 4.92 13.78
C GLU A 318 -9.71 6.19 13.07
N PHE A 319 -10.86 6.73 13.46
CA PHE A 319 -11.46 7.93 12.88
C PHE A 319 -11.48 9.06 13.90
N ARG A 320 -11.26 10.29 13.44
CA ARG A 320 -11.37 11.48 14.29
C ARG A 320 -11.98 12.66 13.52
N PRO A 321 -12.84 13.45 14.18
CA PRO A 321 -13.27 14.72 13.63
C PRO A 321 -12.15 15.76 13.76
N LEU A 322 -12.04 16.63 12.75
CA LEU A 322 -11.23 17.85 12.80
C LEU A 322 -12.03 18.97 13.48
N PRO A 323 -11.36 20.06 13.95
CA PRO A 323 -12.05 21.20 14.56
C PRO A 323 -13.11 21.84 13.65
N ASP A 324 -12.92 21.80 12.33
CA ASP A 324 -13.87 22.28 11.32
C ASP A 324 -15.02 21.29 11.04
N GLY A 325 -15.03 20.16 11.72
CA GLY A 325 -16.09 19.16 11.65
C GLY A 325 -15.94 18.12 10.56
N ARG A 326 -14.96 18.22 9.69
CA ARG A 326 -14.61 17.16 8.74
C ARG A 326 -14.04 15.96 9.47
N TRP A 327 -14.17 14.78 8.88
CA TRP A 327 -13.65 13.54 9.46
C TRP A 327 -12.45 13.04 8.66
N ILE A 328 -11.46 12.48 9.37
CA ILE A 328 -10.27 11.87 8.76
C ILE A 328 -9.99 10.51 9.41
N VAL A 329 -9.27 9.65 8.67
CA VAL A 329 -8.60 8.52 9.27
C VAL A 329 -7.39 9.04 10.05
N TRP A 330 -7.36 8.74 11.34
CA TRP A 330 -6.29 9.19 12.25
C TRP A 330 -5.16 8.20 12.34
N ARG A 331 -5.50 6.92 12.42
CA ARG A 331 -4.56 5.80 12.49
C ARG A 331 -5.15 4.59 11.79
N TRP A 332 -4.30 3.81 11.15
CA TRP A 332 -4.70 2.53 10.60
C TRP A 332 -3.53 1.55 10.59
N TYR A 333 -3.83 0.27 10.63
CA TYR A 333 -2.90 -0.79 10.28
C TYR A 333 -3.62 -1.98 9.68
N ILE A 334 -2.87 -2.75 8.88
CA ILE A 334 -3.25 -4.06 8.39
C ILE A 334 -2.18 -5.06 8.79
N ARG A 335 -2.59 -6.22 9.26
CA ARG A 335 -1.75 -7.36 9.60
C ARG A 335 -1.99 -8.47 8.60
N THR A 336 -0.93 -8.85 7.90
CA THR A 336 -0.96 -9.91 6.89
C THR A 336 0.03 -11.00 7.26
N PRO A 337 -0.32 -12.30 7.05
CA PRO A 337 0.57 -13.39 7.38
C PRO A 337 1.64 -13.56 6.30
N LEU A 338 2.86 -13.85 6.72
CA LEU A 338 3.90 -14.41 5.87
C LEU A 338 3.87 -15.92 6.02
N LEU A 339 3.52 -16.60 4.95
CA LEU A 339 3.21 -18.04 4.94
C LEU A 339 4.37 -18.85 4.36
N GLU A 340 4.59 -20.04 4.92
CA GLU A 340 5.53 -21.02 4.37
C GLU A 340 4.87 -22.41 4.35
N ARG A 341 5.11 -23.16 3.27
CA ARG A 341 4.73 -24.57 3.21
C ARG A 341 5.81 -25.42 3.88
N ARG A 342 5.46 -26.11 4.97
CA ARG A 342 6.34 -27.09 5.62
C ARG A 342 5.82 -28.50 5.42
N ARG A 343 6.72 -29.43 5.16
CA ARG A 343 6.39 -30.86 5.21
C ARG A 343 6.13 -31.26 6.66
N VAL A 344 5.02 -31.96 6.88
CA VAL A 344 4.74 -32.60 8.17
C VAL A 344 5.70 -33.78 8.31
N LEU A 345 6.66 -33.68 9.23
CA LEU A 345 7.57 -34.76 9.60
C LEU A 345 6.89 -35.53 10.72
N GLY A 346 6.57 -36.82 10.49
CA GLY A 346 6.13 -37.72 11.58
C GLY A 346 4.96 -38.65 11.29
N GLU A 347 4.31 -38.59 10.13
CA GLU A 347 3.34 -39.63 9.75
C GLU A 347 3.94 -40.58 8.72
N PRO A 348 4.24 -41.85 9.09
CA PRO A 348 4.86 -42.84 8.18
C PRO A 348 4.02 -43.20 6.95
N TYR A 349 2.72 -42.90 6.98
CA TYR A 349 1.75 -43.32 5.96
C TYR A 349 1.23 -42.20 5.05
N ALA A 350 1.72 -40.98 5.16
CA ALA A 350 1.32 -39.87 4.29
C ALA A 350 2.54 -39.14 3.71
N PRO A 351 3.32 -39.73 2.80
CA PRO A 351 4.44 -39.08 2.16
C PRO A 351 3.90 -37.95 1.26
N GLY A 352 4.19 -36.68 1.62
CA GLY A 352 3.86 -35.53 0.80
C GLY A 352 2.87 -34.53 1.39
N LYS A 353 2.28 -34.76 2.55
CA LYS A 353 1.46 -33.76 3.24
C LYS A 353 2.30 -32.52 3.58
N THR A 354 1.93 -31.39 3.03
CA THR A 354 2.48 -30.09 3.39
C THR A 354 1.46 -29.33 4.23
N GLN A 355 1.91 -28.70 5.29
CA GLN A 355 1.11 -27.80 6.12
C GLN A 355 1.57 -26.36 5.88
N ILE A 356 0.62 -25.46 5.78
CA ILE A 356 0.89 -24.03 5.70
C ILE A 356 1.07 -23.51 7.12
N GLN A 357 2.19 -22.86 7.39
CA GLN A 357 2.48 -22.23 8.67
C GLN A 357 2.67 -20.74 8.51
N ILE A 358 2.17 -19.96 9.47
CA ILE A 358 2.44 -18.54 9.57
C ILE A 358 3.81 -18.38 10.22
N MET A 359 4.76 -17.84 9.47
CA MET A 359 6.12 -17.60 9.94
C MET A 359 6.25 -16.28 10.68
N ARG A 360 5.56 -15.27 10.20
CA ARG A 360 5.51 -13.92 10.76
C ARG A 360 4.19 -13.27 10.42
N ILE A 361 3.82 -12.26 11.19
CA ILE A 361 2.76 -11.32 10.85
C ILE A 361 3.44 -10.01 10.45
N ARG A 362 3.17 -9.54 9.24
CA ARG A 362 3.59 -8.21 8.80
C ARG A 362 2.49 -7.21 9.11
N GLU A 363 2.79 -6.25 9.98
CA GLU A 363 1.93 -5.12 10.29
C GLU A 363 2.42 -3.89 9.53
N GLN A 364 1.56 -3.32 8.70
CA GLN A 364 1.83 -2.07 7.98
C GLN A 364 0.75 -1.07 8.32
N GLY A 365 1.13 0.18 8.51
CA GLY A 365 0.18 1.20 8.92
C GLY A 365 0.71 2.61 8.87
N ALA A 366 -0.16 3.54 9.27
CA ALA A 366 0.19 4.93 9.48
C ALA A 366 -0.65 5.55 10.59
N GLU A 367 -0.09 6.59 11.23
CA GLU A 367 -0.79 7.43 12.19
C GLU A 367 -0.51 8.91 11.90
N VAL A 368 -1.51 9.74 12.11
CA VAL A 368 -1.38 11.20 12.04
C VAL A 368 -0.72 11.68 13.31
N LEU A 369 0.36 12.43 13.16
CA LEU A 369 1.04 13.08 14.28
C LEU A 369 0.48 14.49 14.48
N GLU A 370 0.17 15.18 13.38
CA GLU A 370 -0.29 16.56 13.40
C GLU A 370 -1.11 16.89 12.16
N VAL A 371 -2.13 17.71 12.33
CA VAL A 371 -2.89 18.30 11.22
C VAL A 371 -2.47 19.77 11.11
N MET A 372 -1.95 20.13 9.95
CA MET A 372 -1.48 21.48 9.65
C MET A 372 -2.61 22.30 9.01
N PRO A 373 -2.94 23.50 9.52
CA PRO A 373 -3.98 24.34 8.95
C PRO A 373 -3.76 24.66 7.47
N ALA A 374 -4.86 24.96 6.76
CA ALA A 374 -4.79 25.47 5.40
C ALA A 374 -3.97 26.78 5.34
N GLY A 375 -3.16 26.93 4.30
CA GLY A 375 -2.30 28.10 4.14
C GLY A 375 -1.00 28.09 4.95
N THR A 376 -0.76 27.09 5.79
CA THR A 376 0.56 26.89 6.41
C THR A 376 1.60 26.67 5.30
N ARG A 377 2.66 27.47 5.31
CA ARG A 377 3.71 27.40 4.29
C ARG A 377 4.35 26.01 4.39
N ARG A 378 4.09 25.19 3.38
CA ARG A 378 4.72 23.86 3.29
C ARG A 378 6.21 24.07 3.06
N ALA A 379 7.01 23.33 3.79
CA ALA A 379 8.42 23.21 3.43
C ALA A 379 8.50 22.78 1.96
N GLY A 380 9.35 23.42 1.17
CA GLY A 380 9.53 23.12 -0.25
C GLY A 380 9.80 21.62 -0.41
N LYS A 381 9.39 21.03 -1.53
CA LYS A 381 9.69 19.65 -1.81
C LYS A 381 11.18 19.47 -2.03
N ALA A 382 11.75 18.39 -1.51
CA ALA A 382 13.13 18.02 -1.72
C ALA A 382 13.30 17.12 -2.95
N SER A 383 14.52 16.93 -3.40
CA SER A 383 14.89 15.92 -4.38
C SER A 383 16.06 15.08 -3.85
N LEU A 384 16.05 13.79 -4.21
CA LEU A 384 17.15 12.86 -3.94
C LEU A 384 17.75 12.44 -5.29
N ARG A 385 19.04 12.70 -5.47
CA ARG A 385 19.77 12.36 -6.69
C ARG A 385 21.01 11.55 -6.36
N GLY A 386 21.53 10.87 -7.35
CA GLY A 386 22.77 10.13 -7.21
C GLY A 386 23.00 9.16 -8.34
N THR A 387 23.99 8.29 -8.15
CA THR A 387 24.38 7.25 -9.10
C THR A 387 24.37 5.89 -8.42
N VAL A 388 24.17 4.84 -9.23
CA VAL A 388 24.32 3.44 -8.77
C VAL A 388 25.43 2.78 -9.58
N LEU A 389 26.42 2.24 -8.87
CA LEU A 389 27.62 1.64 -9.44
C LEU A 389 27.73 0.16 -9.09
N ASP A 390 28.08 -0.68 -10.07
CA ASP A 390 28.57 -2.05 -9.86
C ASP A 390 30.07 -1.98 -9.64
N SER A 391 30.52 -1.91 -8.39
CA SER A 391 31.96 -1.84 -8.07
C SER A 391 32.71 -3.13 -8.39
N LEU A 392 32.00 -4.27 -8.61
CA LEU A 392 32.60 -5.51 -9.10
C LEU A 392 32.99 -5.42 -10.57
N ARG A 393 32.27 -4.62 -11.35
CA ARG A 393 32.50 -4.41 -12.78
C ARG A 393 33.14 -3.07 -13.10
N GLY A 394 33.19 -2.16 -12.13
CA GLY A 394 33.66 -0.78 -12.33
C GLY A 394 32.77 0.02 -13.29
N ALA A 395 31.47 -0.31 -13.36
CA ALA A 395 30.54 0.27 -14.33
C ALA A 395 29.25 0.78 -13.69
N PRO A 396 28.62 1.82 -14.24
CA PRO A 396 27.31 2.28 -13.79
C PRO A 396 26.23 1.21 -14.03
N MET A 397 25.20 1.21 -13.18
CA MET A 397 24.11 0.26 -13.24
C MET A 397 22.83 0.91 -13.76
N ALA A 398 22.43 0.57 -14.97
CA ALA A 398 21.15 0.94 -15.55
C ALA A 398 20.02 0.03 -15.06
N GLY A 399 18.77 0.55 -15.02
CA GLY A 399 17.58 -0.22 -14.72
C GLY A 399 17.44 -0.63 -13.25
N VAL A 400 18.21 -0.05 -12.34
CA VAL A 400 18.09 -0.25 -10.90
C VAL A 400 16.95 0.61 -10.36
N ARG A 401 16.04 0.03 -9.61
CA ARG A 401 15.01 0.79 -8.90
C ARG A 401 15.58 1.30 -7.59
N VAL A 402 15.68 2.62 -7.47
CA VAL A 402 15.98 3.33 -6.22
C VAL A 402 14.67 3.80 -5.62
N PHE A 403 14.42 3.55 -4.35
CA PHE A 403 13.15 3.89 -3.71
C PHE A 403 13.32 4.28 -2.26
N LEU A 404 12.36 5.08 -1.77
CA LEU A 404 12.25 5.43 -0.35
C LEU A 404 11.30 4.44 0.32
N SER A 405 11.82 3.62 1.24
CA SER A 405 11.09 2.54 1.92
C SER A 405 9.80 3.06 2.56
N GLY A 406 8.72 2.29 2.45
CA GLY A 406 7.41 2.67 2.99
C GLY A 406 6.68 3.79 2.24
N THR A 407 7.19 4.22 1.06
CA THR A 407 6.58 5.29 0.26
C THR A 407 6.39 4.86 -1.20
N SER A 408 5.70 5.70 -1.99
CA SER A 408 5.61 5.55 -3.45
C SER A 408 6.73 6.26 -4.22
N PHE A 409 7.67 6.91 -3.53
CA PHE A 409 8.77 7.64 -4.17
C PHE A 409 9.85 6.68 -4.64
N ALA A 410 10.02 6.60 -5.96
CA ALA A 410 11.02 5.75 -6.58
C ALA A 410 11.45 6.31 -7.93
N ALA A 411 12.65 5.93 -8.37
CA ALA A 411 13.18 6.18 -9.70
C ALA A 411 13.87 4.92 -10.23
N VAL A 412 14.05 4.84 -11.54
CA VAL A 412 14.85 3.81 -12.20
C VAL A 412 16.09 4.48 -12.78
N THR A 413 17.26 3.89 -12.55
CA THR A 413 18.52 4.47 -13.03
C THR A 413 18.61 4.47 -14.56
N ALA A 414 19.13 5.57 -15.10
CA ALA A 414 19.46 5.76 -16.50
C ALA A 414 20.67 4.89 -16.92
N PRO A 415 21.03 4.83 -18.24
CA PRO A 415 22.18 4.05 -18.70
C PRO A 415 23.52 4.43 -18.07
N ASP A 416 23.69 5.66 -17.64
CA ASP A 416 24.86 6.17 -16.90
C ASP A 416 24.80 5.91 -15.39
N GLY A 417 23.80 5.14 -14.92
CA GLY A 417 23.58 4.84 -13.52
C GLY A 417 22.97 5.96 -12.71
N SER A 418 22.69 7.12 -13.28
CA SER A 418 22.11 8.26 -12.58
C SER A 418 20.62 8.05 -12.28
N TYR A 419 20.15 8.66 -11.16
CA TYR A 419 18.73 8.67 -10.80
C TYR A 419 18.34 10.00 -10.17
N SER A 420 17.03 10.33 -10.26
CA SER A 420 16.42 11.46 -9.56
C SER A 420 15.05 11.06 -9.03
N ILE A 421 14.83 11.26 -7.74
CA ILE A 421 13.52 11.16 -7.08
C ILE A 421 13.11 12.58 -6.68
N ASP A 422 12.21 13.16 -7.45
CA ASP A 422 11.81 14.55 -7.27
C ASP A 422 10.53 14.68 -6.45
N ALA A 423 10.30 15.88 -5.96
CA ALA A 423 9.09 16.26 -5.25
C ALA A 423 8.82 15.46 -3.96
N VAL A 424 9.88 15.02 -3.29
CA VAL A 424 9.79 14.32 -2.01
C VAL A 424 9.45 15.31 -0.89
N PRO A 425 8.43 15.04 -0.06
CA PRO A 425 8.16 15.86 1.12
C PRO A 425 9.36 15.85 2.09
N PRO A 426 9.57 16.92 2.88
CA PRO A 426 10.54 16.89 3.97
C PRO A 426 10.22 15.75 4.95
N GLY A 427 11.27 15.09 5.45
CA GLY A 427 11.08 13.97 6.36
C GLY A 427 12.32 13.12 6.55
N LYS A 428 12.19 12.08 7.38
CA LYS A 428 13.19 11.04 7.53
C LYS A 428 12.81 9.84 6.68
N TYR A 429 13.77 9.30 5.96
CA TYR A 429 13.56 8.22 5.00
C TYR A 429 14.65 7.17 5.12
N ALA A 430 14.36 5.98 4.66
CA ALA A 430 15.35 4.97 4.33
C ALA A 430 15.35 4.77 2.81
N ALA A 431 16.45 5.13 2.15
CA ALA A 431 16.60 4.91 0.71
C ALA A 431 17.26 3.56 0.46
N SER A 432 16.69 2.80 -0.47
CA SER A 432 17.12 1.44 -0.80
C SER A 432 17.13 1.24 -2.31
N ILE A 433 17.86 0.22 -2.78
CA ILE A 433 17.91 -0.16 -4.19
C ILE A 433 17.41 -1.57 -4.39
N LEU A 434 16.77 -1.83 -5.53
CA LEU A 434 16.35 -3.16 -5.97
C LEU A 434 16.87 -3.42 -7.37
N SER A 435 17.57 -4.54 -7.55
CA SER A 435 18.14 -4.93 -8.84
C SER A 435 18.27 -6.45 -8.93
N PRO A 436 17.96 -7.08 -10.08
CA PRO A 436 18.25 -8.49 -10.32
C PRO A 436 19.73 -8.84 -10.11
N ARG A 437 20.62 -7.86 -10.20
CA ARG A 437 22.06 -8.04 -9.95
C ARG A 437 22.35 -8.34 -8.49
N LEU A 438 21.65 -7.70 -7.55
CA LEU A 438 21.72 -8.02 -6.10
C LEU A 438 21.29 -9.47 -5.86
N ASP A 439 20.16 -9.88 -6.43
CA ASP A 439 19.67 -11.26 -6.33
C ASP A 439 20.67 -12.25 -6.91
N SER A 440 21.28 -11.91 -8.05
CA SER A 440 22.30 -12.75 -8.68
C SER A 440 23.56 -12.92 -7.82
N LEU A 441 23.83 -11.97 -6.94
CA LEU A 441 24.97 -12.00 -6.01
C LEU A 441 24.56 -12.50 -4.61
N LEU A 442 23.30 -12.85 -4.38
CA LEU A 442 22.74 -13.22 -3.06
C LEU A 442 22.95 -12.14 -1.98
N LEU A 443 22.96 -10.88 -2.40
CA LEU A 443 23.11 -9.72 -1.55
C LEU A 443 21.76 -9.16 -1.14
N ASP A 444 21.65 -8.76 0.11
CA ASP A 444 20.51 -8.01 0.59
C ASP A 444 20.51 -6.58 0.00
N SER A 445 19.32 -6.01 -0.14
CA SER A 445 19.16 -4.63 -0.62
C SER A 445 19.82 -3.66 0.36
N PRO A 446 20.82 -2.87 -0.06
CA PRO A 446 21.42 -1.86 0.82
C PRO A 446 20.38 -0.79 1.14
N SER A 447 20.28 -0.43 2.42
CA SER A 447 19.41 0.63 2.92
C SER A 447 20.24 1.68 3.64
N ARG A 448 19.92 2.96 3.42
CA ARG A 448 20.58 4.11 4.05
C ARG A 448 19.55 5.10 4.56
N GLU A 449 19.66 5.45 5.82
CA GLU A 449 18.83 6.49 6.39
C GLU A 449 19.27 7.89 5.92
N LEU A 450 18.28 8.75 5.65
CA LEU A 450 18.51 10.14 5.29
C LEU A 450 17.39 11.03 5.83
N THR A 451 17.72 12.28 6.06
CA THR A 451 16.74 13.33 6.33
C THR A 451 16.75 14.30 5.15
N LEU A 452 15.55 14.59 4.63
CA LEU A 452 15.34 15.58 3.58
C LEU A 452 14.68 16.82 4.18
N SER A 453 15.30 17.98 3.94
CA SER A 453 14.75 19.28 4.32
C SER A 453 13.98 19.89 3.14
N GLY A 454 13.08 20.82 3.43
CA GLY A 454 12.29 21.46 2.37
C GLY A 454 13.15 22.27 1.39
N GLY A 455 13.03 21.96 0.10
CA GLY A 455 13.81 22.58 -0.98
C GLY A 455 15.23 22.04 -1.13
N GLU A 456 15.62 21.02 -0.33
CA GLU A 456 16.95 20.42 -0.39
C GLU A 456 17.10 19.51 -1.63
N GLU A 457 18.23 19.61 -2.31
CA GLU A 457 18.70 18.61 -3.25
C GLU A 457 19.76 17.76 -2.55
N LYS A 458 19.42 16.53 -2.21
CA LYS A 458 20.29 15.59 -1.51
C LYS A 458 20.98 14.67 -2.51
N LEU A 459 22.30 14.55 -2.39
CA LEU A 459 23.07 13.59 -3.18
C LEU A 459 23.31 12.32 -2.36
N MET A 460 23.02 11.15 -2.95
CA MET A 460 23.26 9.84 -2.35
C MET A 460 23.58 8.81 -3.43
N ASP A 461 24.80 8.29 -3.40
CA ASP A 461 25.21 7.25 -4.30
C ASP A 461 25.07 5.86 -3.67
N PHE A 462 24.68 4.88 -4.46
CA PHE A 462 24.68 3.47 -4.09
C PHE A 462 25.72 2.72 -4.88
N GLY A 463 26.31 1.72 -4.26
CA GLY A 463 27.26 0.84 -4.93
C GLY A 463 27.09 -0.59 -4.45
N LEU A 464 27.25 -1.55 -5.36
CA LEU A 464 27.49 -2.92 -4.97
C LEU A 464 28.88 -2.98 -4.29
N PRO A 465 29.09 -3.86 -3.31
CA PRO A 465 30.39 -4.01 -2.69
C PRO A 465 31.46 -4.35 -3.76
N SER A 466 32.68 -3.87 -3.55
CA SER A 466 33.82 -4.29 -4.37
C SER A 466 34.07 -5.80 -4.20
N LEU A 467 34.79 -6.43 -5.13
CA LEU A 467 35.11 -7.86 -5.00
C LEU A 467 35.78 -8.17 -3.66
N ARG A 468 36.67 -7.29 -3.20
CA ARG A 468 37.35 -7.42 -1.90
C ARG A 468 36.34 -7.43 -0.74
N THR A 469 35.38 -6.51 -0.75
CA THR A 469 34.33 -6.44 0.31
C THR A 469 33.37 -7.62 0.19
N PHE A 470 32.98 -7.98 -1.03
CA PHE A 470 32.09 -9.11 -1.29
C PHE A 470 32.74 -10.45 -0.90
N SER A 471 33.99 -10.69 -1.29
CA SER A 471 34.72 -11.89 -0.88
C SER A 471 34.95 -11.93 0.64
N GLY A 472 35.20 -10.79 1.28
CA GLY A 472 35.34 -10.72 2.74
C GLY A 472 34.08 -11.09 3.52
N GLN A 473 32.88 -11.00 2.88
CA GLN A 473 31.62 -11.47 3.47
C GLN A 473 31.35 -12.96 3.26
N LEU A 474 31.93 -13.54 2.19
CA LEU A 474 31.70 -14.94 1.80
C LEU A 474 32.83 -15.87 2.21
N CYS A 475 34.05 -15.37 2.30
CA CYS A 475 35.28 -16.14 2.49
C CYS A 475 35.81 -15.99 3.90
N ALA A 476 36.26 -17.09 4.50
CA ALA A 476 36.84 -17.09 5.84
C ALA A 476 38.19 -16.35 5.93
N ALA A 477 38.92 -16.23 4.81
CA ALA A 477 40.18 -15.52 4.73
C ALA A 477 40.15 -14.45 3.61
N PRO A 478 40.80 -13.30 3.80
CA PRO A 478 40.88 -12.28 2.77
C PRO A 478 41.61 -12.80 1.54
N MET A 479 41.02 -12.56 0.37
CA MET A 479 41.70 -12.87 -0.91
C MET A 479 42.80 -11.86 -1.18
N THR A 480 44.00 -12.37 -1.44
CA THR A 480 45.16 -11.56 -1.82
C THR A 480 45.57 -11.94 -3.24
N GLY A 481 45.44 -11.00 -4.17
CA GLY A 481 45.82 -11.16 -5.58
C GLY A 481 44.69 -10.86 -6.55
N ASP A 482 45.01 -10.11 -7.60
CA ASP A 482 44.03 -9.65 -8.62
C ASP A 482 43.64 -10.76 -9.62
N THR A 483 44.31 -11.93 -9.57
CA THR A 483 44.04 -13.07 -10.45
C THR A 483 43.10 -14.11 -9.87
N LEU A 484 42.63 -13.89 -8.64
CA LEU A 484 41.75 -14.84 -7.94
C LEU A 484 40.29 -14.52 -8.21
N ALA A 485 39.48 -15.58 -8.24
CA ALA A 485 38.05 -15.50 -8.41
C ALA A 485 37.29 -16.21 -7.29
N VAL A 486 35.99 -15.93 -7.16
CA VAL A 486 35.07 -16.57 -6.22
C VAL A 486 33.95 -17.24 -6.99
N VAL A 487 33.66 -18.51 -6.70
CA VAL A 487 32.44 -19.18 -7.13
C VAL A 487 31.56 -19.41 -5.92
N PHE A 488 30.34 -18.94 -5.97
CA PHE A 488 29.37 -19.02 -4.88
C PHE A 488 28.00 -19.39 -5.41
N GLY A 489 27.09 -19.79 -4.56
CA GLY A 489 25.73 -20.13 -4.97
C GLY A 489 24.92 -20.83 -3.89
N VAL A 490 23.83 -21.44 -4.33
CA VAL A 490 22.90 -22.18 -3.47
C VAL A 490 22.73 -23.59 -4.02
N ALA A 491 22.83 -24.58 -3.15
CA ALA A 491 22.42 -25.96 -3.44
C ALA A 491 21.03 -26.20 -2.84
N ARG A 492 20.11 -26.68 -3.68
CA ARG A 492 18.74 -27.02 -3.32
C ARG A 492 18.40 -28.44 -3.76
N ASP A 493 17.43 -29.05 -3.13
CA ASP A 493 16.84 -30.28 -3.64
C ASP A 493 15.83 -29.99 -4.78
N THR A 494 15.31 -31.03 -5.42
CA THR A 494 14.29 -30.91 -6.47
C THR A 494 12.97 -30.34 -5.97
N GLY A 495 12.74 -30.31 -4.66
CA GLY A 495 11.60 -29.66 -4.02
C GLY A 495 11.84 -28.19 -3.65
N GLY A 496 13.05 -27.64 -3.98
CA GLY A 496 13.41 -26.25 -3.67
C GLY A 496 13.97 -26.03 -2.26
N ALA A 497 13.99 -27.07 -1.39
CA ALA A 497 14.53 -26.94 -0.04
C ALA A 497 16.05 -26.85 -0.05
N ALA A 498 16.62 -26.13 0.94
CA ALA A 498 18.06 -25.95 1.07
C ALA A 498 18.77 -27.30 1.32
N ALA A 499 19.78 -27.62 0.51
CA ALA A 499 20.63 -28.79 0.72
C ALA A 499 21.77 -28.42 1.68
N ARG A 500 21.56 -28.69 2.97
CA ARG A 500 22.54 -28.39 4.04
C ARG A 500 23.64 -29.43 4.12
N GLY A 501 24.84 -29.03 4.56
CA GLY A 501 25.94 -29.94 4.88
C GLY A 501 26.40 -30.79 3.70
N VAL A 502 26.17 -30.30 2.47
CA VAL A 502 26.63 -30.95 1.24
C VAL A 502 28.01 -30.39 0.90
N THR A 503 28.97 -31.26 0.56
CA THR A 503 30.32 -30.83 0.21
C THR A 503 30.34 -30.37 -1.25
N ILE A 504 30.82 -29.16 -1.48
CA ILE A 504 31.09 -28.59 -2.79
C ILE A 504 32.60 -28.58 -2.97
N ARG A 505 33.09 -29.29 -3.98
CA ARG A 505 34.52 -29.47 -4.25
C ARG A 505 34.88 -28.91 -5.61
N ALA A 506 35.87 -28.04 -5.64
CA ALA A 506 36.51 -27.54 -6.84
C ALA A 506 37.80 -28.33 -7.13
N GLU A 507 38.01 -28.69 -8.39
CA GLU A 507 39.20 -29.42 -8.88
C GLU A 507 39.72 -28.71 -10.10
N TRP A 508 41.05 -28.43 -10.12
CA TRP A 508 41.73 -27.87 -11.26
C TRP A 508 43.16 -28.39 -11.33
N ASN A 509 43.83 -28.15 -12.47
CA ASN A 509 45.21 -28.55 -12.68
C ASN A 509 46.11 -27.31 -12.67
N GLU A 510 47.11 -27.32 -11.83
CA GLU A 510 48.20 -26.36 -11.85
C GLU A 510 49.35 -26.86 -12.77
N ILE A 511 49.76 -26.03 -13.70
CA ILE A 511 50.83 -26.34 -14.62
C ILE A 511 52.14 -25.74 -14.09
N LEU A 512 53.02 -26.59 -13.60
CA LEU A 512 54.34 -26.20 -13.12
C LEU A 512 55.37 -26.40 -14.22
N ARG A 513 56.05 -25.34 -14.65
CA ARG A 513 57.16 -25.44 -15.57
C ARG A 513 58.46 -25.61 -14.78
N ALA A 514 59.17 -26.71 -15.01
CA ALA A 514 60.49 -26.98 -14.44
C ALA A 514 61.53 -27.05 -15.57
N GLY A 515 62.23 -25.93 -15.85
CA GLY A 515 63.10 -25.80 -16.96
C GLY A 515 62.44 -25.60 -18.32
N THR A 516 63.19 -25.74 -19.43
CA THR A 516 62.63 -25.46 -20.75
C THR A 516 61.72 -26.54 -21.32
N ASP A 517 61.71 -27.76 -20.79
CA ASP A 517 61.03 -28.90 -21.44
C ASP A 517 60.22 -29.79 -20.52
N VAL A 518 60.15 -29.51 -19.21
CA VAL A 518 59.35 -30.36 -18.26
C VAL A 518 58.12 -29.63 -17.78
N VAL A 519 56.97 -30.12 -18.20
CA VAL A 519 55.67 -29.69 -17.70
C VAL A 519 55.17 -30.71 -16.67
N ARG A 520 55.02 -30.30 -15.43
CA ARG A 520 54.35 -31.11 -14.39
C ARG A 520 52.94 -30.60 -14.17
N VAL A 521 51.97 -31.47 -14.24
CA VAL A 521 50.58 -31.18 -13.95
C VAL A 521 50.31 -31.64 -12.51
N ARG A 522 49.91 -30.71 -11.66
CA ARG A 522 49.54 -30.98 -10.27
C ARG A 522 48.05 -30.75 -10.09
N PRO A 523 47.26 -31.77 -9.74
CA PRO A 523 45.86 -31.58 -9.40
C PRO A 523 45.74 -30.86 -8.04
N ILE A 524 44.97 -29.81 -8.04
CA ILE A 524 44.62 -29.04 -6.83
C ILE A 524 43.13 -29.22 -6.55
N THR A 525 42.81 -29.30 -5.29
CA THR A 525 41.39 -29.38 -4.82
C THR A 525 41.16 -28.43 -3.68
N ASP A 526 40.00 -27.77 -3.72
CA ASP A 526 39.46 -26.97 -2.63
C ASP A 526 38.03 -27.39 -2.37
N GLU A 527 37.59 -27.34 -1.11
CA GLU A 527 36.22 -27.77 -0.77
C GLU A 527 35.62 -26.93 0.34
N THR A 528 34.30 -26.76 0.27
CA THR A 528 33.47 -26.08 1.26
C THR A 528 32.21 -26.87 1.50
N MET A 529 31.52 -26.58 2.62
CA MET A 529 30.21 -27.17 2.92
C MET A 529 29.11 -26.13 2.78
N THR A 530 27.95 -26.56 2.31
CA THR A 530 26.78 -25.70 2.27
C THR A 530 26.27 -25.38 3.68
N SER A 531 25.89 -24.12 3.86
CA SER A 531 25.29 -23.59 5.10
C SER A 531 23.87 -24.15 5.35
N GLU A 532 23.27 -23.78 6.47
CA GLU A 532 21.87 -24.06 6.80
C GLU A 532 20.87 -23.62 5.73
N THR A 533 21.19 -22.56 4.97
CA THR A 533 20.39 -22.03 3.87
C THR A 533 20.80 -22.61 2.50
N GLY A 534 21.70 -23.59 2.48
CA GLY A 534 22.23 -24.19 1.26
C GLY A 534 23.27 -23.33 0.53
N ARG A 535 23.68 -22.19 1.07
CA ARG A 535 24.69 -21.31 0.45
C ARG A 535 26.09 -21.89 0.60
N PHE A 536 26.92 -21.66 -0.40
CA PHE A 536 28.34 -22.03 -0.40
C PHE A 536 29.18 -20.97 -1.09
N ALA A 537 30.47 -20.93 -0.78
CA ALA A 537 31.48 -20.13 -1.47
C ALA A 537 32.79 -20.91 -1.57
N LEU A 538 33.39 -20.93 -2.75
CA LEU A 538 34.71 -21.41 -3.04
C LEU A 538 35.56 -20.19 -3.40
N CYS A 539 36.58 -19.92 -2.62
CA CYS A 539 37.34 -18.67 -2.62
C CYS A 539 38.79 -18.91 -3.11
N GLY A 540 39.35 -17.89 -3.74
CA GLY A 540 40.78 -18.00 -4.19
C GLY A 540 40.97 -18.95 -5.35
N LEU A 541 39.94 -19.15 -6.17
CA LEU A 541 40.04 -20.01 -7.35
C LEU A 541 40.89 -19.33 -8.44
N PRO A 542 41.72 -20.10 -9.17
CA PRO A 542 42.55 -19.55 -10.24
C PRO A 542 41.67 -19.11 -11.42
N ALA A 543 41.91 -17.89 -11.90
CA ALA A 543 41.24 -17.41 -13.11
C ALA A 543 41.83 -18.05 -14.37
N GLU A 544 41.02 -18.05 -15.46
CA GLU A 544 41.38 -18.55 -16.79
C GLU A 544 41.75 -20.04 -16.87
N THR A 545 41.56 -20.77 -15.76
CA THR A 545 41.81 -22.21 -15.69
C THR A 545 40.42 -22.92 -15.63
N PRO A 546 40.23 -24.04 -16.38
CA PRO A 546 39.05 -24.86 -16.26
C PRO A 546 38.95 -25.45 -14.86
N ILE A 547 37.88 -25.15 -14.15
CA ILE A 547 37.63 -25.66 -12.80
C ILE A 547 36.42 -26.58 -12.83
N THR A 548 36.61 -27.83 -12.39
CA THR A 548 35.48 -28.77 -12.24
C THR A 548 34.91 -28.65 -10.84
N ILE A 549 33.64 -28.29 -10.73
CA ILE A 549 32.95 -28.24 -9.45
C ILE A 549 32.09 -29.50 -9.31
N ARG A 550 32.27 -30.25 -8.23
CA ARG A 550 31.52 -31.44 -7.89
C ARG A 550 30.77 -31.26 -6.58
N VAL A 551 29.52 -31.68 -6.59
CA VAL A 551 28.69 -31.71 -5.38
C VAL A 551 28.67 -33.13 -4.85
N ARG A 552 29.05 -33.29 -3.58
CA ARG A 552 29.13 -34.62 -2.94
C ARG A 552 28.21 -34.68 -1.73
N ARG A 553 27.47 -35.78 -1.60
CA ARG A 553 26.72 -36.12 -0.42
C ARG A 553 27.32 -37.43 0.14
N GLY A 554 28.09 -37.28 1.23
CA GLY A 554 28.94 -38.35 1.72
C GLY A 554 30.00 -38.74 0.65
N ARG A 555 30.03 -40.04 0.27
CA ARG A 555 31.00 -40.54 -0.74
C ARG A 555 30.52 -40.39 -2.20
N ALA A 556 29.21 -40.10 -2.41
CA ALA A 556 28.65 -40.03 -3.75
C ALA A 556 28.72 -38.64 -4.36
N THR A 557 29.12 -38.53 -5.63
CA THR A 557 28.97 -37.30 -6.42
C THR A 557 27.55 -37.26 -6.98
N VAL A 558 26.80 -36.23 -6.63
CA VAL A 558 25.37 -36.08 -6.98
C VAL A 558 25.13 -35.04 -8.06
N ALA A 559 26.09 -34.13 -8.30
CA ALA A 559 26.08 -33.16 -9.38
C ALA A 559 27.49 -32.68 -9.70
N GLY A 560 27.72 -32.09 -10.86
CA GLY A 560 28.98 -31.48 -11.23
C GLY A 560 28.88 -30.68 -12.53
N LEU A 561 29.73 -29.68 -12.67
CA LEU A 561 29.85 -28.88 -13.88
C LEU A 561 31.27 -28.28 -13.96
N GLN A 562 31.68 -27.90 -15.17
CA GLN A 562 32.93 -27.19 -15.40
C GLN A 562 32.62 -25.69 -15.53
N VAL A 563 33.43 -24.87 -14.87
CA VAL A 563 33.34 -23.41 -14.92
C VAL A 563 34.68 -22.80 -15.36
N HIS A 564 34.61 -21.68 -16.04
CA HIS A 564 35.72 -20.80 -16.31
C HIS A 564 35.41 -19.45 -15.65
N VAL A 565 36.32 -18.93 -14.88
CA VAL A 565 36.19 -17.64 -14.20
C VAL A 565 37.28 -16.69 -14.67
N ARG A 566 36.94 -15.42 -14.76
CA ARG A 566 37.90 -14.36 -15.12
C ARG A 566 38.62 -13.84 -13.89
N PRO A 567 39.79 -13.17 -14.06
CA PRO A 567 40.44 -12.48 -12.96
C PRO A 567 39.48 -11.52 -12.26
N GLY A 568 39.39 -11.61 -10.94
CA GLY A 568 38.49 -10.76 -10.15
C GLY A 568 37.00 -11.01 -10.33
N GLU A 569 36.57 -12.14 -10.91
CA GLU A 569 35.17 -12.47 -11.11
C GLU A 569 34.56 -13.11 -9.87
N ALA A 570 33.34 -12.65 -9.49
CA ALA A 570 32.43 -13.34 -8.60
C ALA A 570 31.34 -14.02 -9.44
N ARG A 571 31.38 -15.36 -9.54
CA ARG A 571 30.48 -16.15 -10.37
C ARG A 571 29.50 -16.95 -9.54
N ARG A 572 28.23 -16.77 -9.79
CA ARG A 572 27.17 -17.57 -9.18
C ARG A 572 26.93 -18.87 -9.94
N VAL A 573 26.84 -19.96 -9.19
CA VAL A 573 26.52 -21.31 -9.67
C VAL A 573 25.57 -21.96 -8.68
N ASP A 574 24.35 -22.26 -9.11
CA ASP A 574 23.36 -22.93 -8.28
C ASP A 574 23.25 -24.41 -8.66
N PHE A 575 23.01 -25.27 -7.68
CA PHE A 575 22.83 -26.70 -7.89
C PHE A 575 21.46 -27.17 -7.46
N THR A 576 20.80 -27.95 -8.33
CA THR A 576 19.58 -28.67 -7.99
C THR A 576 19.92 -30.15 -7.82
N LEU A 577 19.76 -30.66 -6.61
CA LEU A 577 20.13 -32.02 -6.24
C LEU A 577 18.90 -32.92 -6.23
N ARG A 578 18.97 -34.08 -6.87
CA ARG A 578 17.89 -35.04 -6.78
C ARG A 578 17.75 -35.53 -5.33
N ALA A 579 16.53 -35.51 -4.80
CA ALA A 579 16.21 -36.14 -3.54
C ALA A 579 16.45 -37.67 -3.71
N ARG A 580 17.18 -38.29 -2.80
CA ARG A 580 17.22 -39.75 -2.70
C ARG A 580 15.94 -40.25 -2.07
#